data_944afc71c907f5fc144f8b2a18b8b867
#
_entry.id   944afc71c907f5fc144f8b2a18b8b867
#
_cell.length_a   1.000
_cell.length_b   1.000
_cell.length_c   1.000
_cell.angle_alpha   90.00
_cell.angle_beta   90.00
_cell.angle_gamma   90.00
#
_symmetry.space_group_name_H-M   'P 1'
#
loop_
_entity.id
_entity.type
_entity.pdbx_description
1 polymer ?
#
loop_
_entity_poly.entity_id
_entity_poly.type
_entity_poly.pdbx_seq_one_letter_code
_entity_poly.pdbx_strand_id
1 'polypeptide(L)'
;MPPNPERRAQILDAAIGILADEGVGGLTHRQVDDRAGVPAGTTSNYFRTRQALLEATAARTVDLHWQRVKFLQAAIGSLTRDGVKALLTRMISDPDEQARRYTLARFALFMEGTRRPELRPFLTELQAAAVKSATLIFEAAGFTPTARQMDELSRLLNGYVFSKLTIPSEDDPAGLVNRLLSAFF
;
A
#
# COMPACT_ATOMS: atom_id res chain seq x y z
N MET A 1 -15.52 -24.29 -15.56
CA MET A 1 -15.24 -23.08 -16.33
C MET A 1 -13.88 -22.57 -15.88
N PRO A 2 -12.91 -22.32 -16.74
CA PRO A 2 -11.62 -21.80 -16.29
C PRO A 2 -11.84 -20.44 -15.61
N PRO A 3 -11.07 -20.13 -14.54
CA PRO A 3 -11.23 -18.86 -13.83
C PRO A 3 -10.94 -17.70 -14.77
N ASN A 4 -11.89 -16.76 -14.90
CA ASN A 4 -11.73 -15.54 -15.69
C ASN A 4 -10.78 -14.58 -14.92
N PRO A 5 -9.60 -14.24 -15.46
CA PRO A 5 -8.62 -13.37 -14.77
C PRO A 5 -9.18 -11.98 -14.47
N GLU A 6 -9.98 -11.41 -15.37
CA GLU A 6 -10.58 -10.08 -15.19
C GLU A 6 -11.57 -10.08 -14.03
N ARG A 7 -12.44 -11.12 -14.00
CA ARG A 7 -13.39 -11.30 -12.90
C ARG A 7 -12.67 -11.51 -11.55
N ARG A 8 -11.58 -12.29 -11.57
CA ARG A 8 -10.76 -12.49 -10.38
C ARG A 8 -10.15 -11.17 -9.89
N ALA A 9 -9.62 -10.34 -10.79
CA ALA A 9 -9.08 -9.02 -10.45
C ALA A 9 -10.18 -8.11 -9.88
N GLN A 10 -11.36 -8.05 -10.51
CA GLN A 10 -12.52 -7.28 -10.04
C GLN A 10 -12.92 -7.64 -8.61
N ILE A 11 -12.99 -8.94 -8.29
CA ILE A 11 -13.30 -9.45 -6.94
C ILE A 11 -12.24 -8.98 -5.94
N LEU A 12 -10.95 -9.11 -6.29
CA LEU A 12 -9.85 -8.74 -5.39
C LEU A 12 -9.73 -7.22 -5.21
N ASP A 13 -10.00 -6.43 -6.24
CA ASP A 13 -10.01 -4.97 -6.13
C ASP A 13 -11.17 -4.48 -5.23
N ALA A 14 -12.35 -5.14 -5.31
CA ALA A 14 -13.45 -4.92 -4.37
C ALA A 14 -13.07 -5.32 -2.94
N ALA A 15 -12.38 -6.44 -2.76
CA ALA A 15 -11.89 -6.90 -1.47
C ALA A 15 -10.87 -5.91 -0.83
N ILE A 16 -9.97 -5.32 -1.62
CA ILE A 16 -9.07 -4.24 -1.15
C ILE A 16 -9.88 -3.03 -0.68
N GLY A 17 -10.93 -2.66 -1.40
CA GLY A 17 -11.83 -1.59 -0.98
C GLY A 17 -12.50 -1.88 0.37
N ILE A 18 -12.92 -3.12 0.63
CA ILE A 18 -13.49 -3.52 1.93
C ILE A 18 -12.43 -3.44 3.04
N LEU A 19 -11.20 -3.89 2.76
CA LEU A 19 -10.10 -3.74 3.74
C LEU A 19 -9.87 -2.28 4.12
N ALA A 20 -9.99 -1.34 3.16
CA ALA A 20 -9.82 0.08 3.40
C ALA A 20 -10.94 0.66 4.29
N ASP A 21 -12.19 0.27 4.05
CA ASP A 21 -13.36 0.88 4.67
C ASP A 21 -13.75 0.20 6.00
N GLU A 22 -13.60 -1.12 6.07
CA GLU A 22 -14.16 -1.96 7.15
C GLU A 22 -13.10 -2.85 7.83
N GLY A 23 -11.87 -2.81 7.32
CA GLY A 23 -10.79 -3.68 7.78
C GLY A 23 -11.04 -5.15 7.43
N VAL A 24 -10.21 -6.04 8.02
CA VAL A 24 -10.32 -7.49 7.77
C VAL A 24 -11.64 -8.07 8.30
N GLY A 25 -12.25 -7.44 9.32
CA GLY A 25 -13.55 -7.86 9.85
C GLY A 25 -14.65 -7.88 8.80
N GLY A 26 -14.69 -6.87 7.93
CA GLY A 26 -15.64 -6.74 6.83
C GLY A 26 -15.42 -7.70 5.66
N LEU A 27 -14.27 -8.34 5.53
CA LEU A 27 -13.93 -9.19 4.40
C LEU A 27 -14.70 -10.52 4.45
N THR A 28 -15.88 -10.54 3.85
CA THR A 28 -16.71 -11.73 3.65
C THR A 28 -17.02 -11.94 2.18
N HIS A 29 -17.25 -13.18 1.75
CA HIS A 29 -17.58 -13.50 0.35
C HIS A 29 -18.79 -12.69 -0.13
N ARG A 30 -19.82 -12.56 0.69
CA ARG A 30 -21.04 -11.83 0.34
C ARG A 30 -20.76 -10.34 0.14
N GLN A 31 -20.06 -9.70 1.08
CA GLN A 31 -19.72 -8.28 0.94
C GLN A 31 -18.85 -8.01 -0.29
N VAL A 32 -17.94 -8.96 -0.61
CA VAL A 32 -17.13 -8.85 -1.83
C VAL A 32 -17.98 -9.01 -3.09
N ASP A 33 -18.92 -9.97 -3.13
CA ASP A 33 -19.86 -10.11 -4.25
C ASP A 33 -20.67 -8.84 -4.46
N ASP A 34 -21.25 -8.31 -3.38
CA ASP A 34 -22.06 -7.09 -3.42
C ASP A 34 -21.25 -5.89 -3.90
N ARG A 35 -20.03 -5.67 -3.37
CA ARG A 35 -19.16 -4.57 -3.75
C ARG A 35 -18.60 -4.70 -5.16
N ALA A 36 -18.28 -5.91 -5.60
CA ALA A 36 -17.79 -6.19 -6.94
C ALA A 36 -18.90 -6.14 -8.01
N GLY A 37 -20.17 -6.05 -7.60
CA GLY A 37 -21.31 -6.11 -8.53
C GLY A 37 -21.41 -7.43 -9.26
N VAL A 38 -21.10 -8.54 -8.59
CA VAL A 38 -21.15 -9.89 -9.16
C VAL A 38 -22.27 -10.71 -8.53
N PRO A 39 -22.79 -11.75 -9.22
CA PRO A 39 -23.80 -12.63 -8.64
C PRO A 39 -23.34 -13.27 -7.34
N ALA A 40 -24.26 -13.41 -6.37
CA ALA A 40 -23.99 -14.04 -5.08
C ALA A 40 -23.38 -15.45 -5.25
N GLY A 41 -22.35 -15.75 -4.46
CA GLY A 41 -21.61 -17.00 -4.55
C GLY A 41 -20.44 -16.99 -5.56
N THR A 42 -20.29 -15.90 -6.34
CA THR A 42 -19.18 -15.78 -7.29
C THR A 42 -17.85 -15.84 -6.56
N THR A 43 -17.65 -15.00 -5.54
CA THR A 43 -16.40 -14.97 -4.76
C THR A 43 -16.05 -16.32 -4.15
N SER A 44 -17.04 -17.07 -3.64
CA SER A 44 -16.81 -18.41 -3.06
C SER A 44 -16.41 -19.46 -4.09
N ASN A 45 -16.76 -19.26 -5.37
CA ASN A 45 -16.28 -20.12 -6.46
C ASN A 45 -14.79 -19.91 -6.76
N TYR A 46 -14.28 -18.67 -6.59
CA TYR A 46 -12.85 -18.36 -6.78
C TYR A 46 -12.02 -18.65 -5.53
N PHE A 47 -12.57 -18.39 -4.34
CA PHE A 47 -11.89 -18.50 -3.06
C PHE A 47 -12.77 -19.27 -2.07
N ARG A 48 -12.47 -20.52 -1.84
CA ARG A 48 -13.32 -21.44 -1.04
C ARG A 48 -13.41 -21.06 0.43
N THR A 49 -12.42 -20.40 0.96
CA THR A 49 -12.37 -19.99 2.37
C THR A 49 -12.07 -18.50 2.49
N ARG A 50 -12.51 -17.91 3.62
CA ARG A 50 -12.17 -16.53 3.96
C ARG A 50 -10.66 -16.30 4.05
N GLN A 51 -9.91 -17.30 4.50
CA GLN A 51 -8.45 -17.27 4.55
C GLN A 51 -7.85 -17.18 3.13
N ALA A 52 -8.29 -18.04 2.21
CA ALA A 52 -7.83 -17.99 0.81
C ALA A 52 -8.18 -16.65 0.13
N LEU A 53 -9.34 -16.07 0.45
CA LEU A 53 -9.72 -14.73 -0.04
C LEU A 53 -8.78 -13.65 0.53
N LEU A 54 -8.48 -13.69 1.82
CA LEU A 54 -7.58 -12.72 2.47
C LEU A 54 -6.16 -12.80 1.89
N GLU A 55 -5.59 -14.00 1.77
CA GLU A 55 -4.27 -14.20 1.16
C GLU A 55 -4.20 -13.73 -0.28
N ALA A 56 -5.22 -14.05 -1.08
CA ALA A 56 -5.31 -13.59 -2.45
C ALA A 56 -5.46 -12.05 -2.54
N THR A 57 -6.16 -11.43 -1.58
CA THR A 57 -6.28 -9.97 -1.50
C THR A 57 -4.94 -9.34 -1.12
N ALA A 58 -4.19 -9.93 -0.20
CA ALA A 58 -2.83 -9.49 0.14
C ALA A 58 -1.90 -9.60 -1.08
N ALA A 59 -1.91 -10.73 -1.79
CA ALA A 59 -1.16 -10.92 -3.04
C ALA A 59 -1.52 -9.86 -4.09
N ARG A 60 -2.81 -9.58 -4.29
CA ARG A 60 -3.26 -8.54 -5.23
C ARG A 60 -2.77 -7.15 -4.83
N THR A 61 -2.72 -6.85 -3.54
CA THR A 61 -2.17 -5.59 -3.03
C THR A 61 -0.68 -5.45 -3.35
N VAL A 62 0.09 -6.55 -3.23
CA VAL A 62 1.49 -6.62 -3.67
C VAL A 62 1.62 -6.36 -5.17
N ASP A 63 0.83 -7.06 -5.99
CA ASP A 63 0.85 -6.91 -7.46
C ASP A 63 0.58 -5.46 -7.89
N LEU A 64 -0.43 -4.82 -7.28
CA LEU A 64 -0.75 -3.41 -7.56
C LEU A 64 0.40 -2.48 -7.17
N HIS A 65 1.08 -2.75 -6.06
CA HIS A 65 2.25 -1.96 -5.68
C HIS A 65 3.39 -2.11 -6.69
N TRP A 66 3.72 -3.33 -7.11
CA TRP A 66 4.74 -3.56 -8.13
C TRP A 66 4.37 -2.97 -9.50
N GLN A 67 3.09 -2.95 -9.87
CA GLN A 67 2.65 -2.22 -11.07
C GLN A 67 2.91 -0.72 -10.94
N ARG A 68 2.66 -0.12 -9.76
CA ARG A 68 3.00 1.29 -9.50
C ARG A 68 4.51 1.53 -9.55
N VAL A 69 5.34 0.62 -9.01
CA VAL A 69 6.81 0.70 -9.11
C VAL A 69 7.26 0.70 -10.58
N LYS A 70 6.73 -0.21 -11.39
CA LYS A 70 7.05 -0.28 -12.83
C LYS A 70 6.63 0.99 -13.57
N PHE A 71 5.44 1.49 -13.28
CA PHE A 71 4.96 2.75 -13.86
C PHE A 71 5.87 3.92 -13.46
N LEU A 72 6.19 4.04 -12.17
CA LEU A 72 7.10 5.06 -11.66
C LEU A 72 8.48 4.96 -12.35
N GLN A 73 9.05 3.77 -12.44
CA GLN A 73 10.34 3.54 -13.07
C GLN A 73 10.36 3.96 -14.55
N ALA A 74 9.24 3.77 -15.27
CA ALA A 74 9.11 4.15 -16.67
C ALA A 74 8.85 5.66 -16.87
N ALA A 75 8.15 6.29 -15.92
CA ALA A 75 7.68 7.67 -16.04
C ALA A 75 8.54 8.69 -15.29
N ILE A 76 9.36 8.24 -14.31
CA ILE A 76 10.16 9.14 -13.50
C ILE A 76 11.30 9.72 -14.35
N GLY A 77 11.28 11.05 -14.51
CA GLY A 77 12.40 11.78 -15.08
C GLY A 77 13.39 12.23 -14.01
N SER A 78 14.18 13.26 -14.33
CA SER A 78 15.02 13.93 -13.35
C SER A 78 14.17 14.69 -12.33
N LEU A 79 14.44 14.48 -11.06
CA LEU A 79 13.87 15.24 -9.95
C LEU A 79 14.93 16.14 -9.32
N THR A 80 14.50 17.23 -8.69
CA THR A 80 15.35 18.01 -7.79
C THR A 80 15.18 17.51 -6.35
N ARG A 81 16.12 17.87 -5.47
CA ARG A 81 16.00 17.60 -4.03
C ARG A 81 14.73 18.23 -3.43
N ASP A 82 14.41 19.46 -3.85
CA ASP A 82 13.15 20.11 -3.44
C ASP A 82 11.92 19.40 -4.02
N GLY A 83 12.02 18.84 -5.22
CA GLY A 83 10.98 18.02 -5.81
C GLY A 83 10.69 16.75 -4.99
N VAL A 84 11.72 16.05 -4.50
CA VAL A 84 11.54 14.91 -3.58
C VAL A 84 10.87 15.35 -2.29
N LYS A 85 11.32 16.46 -1.70
CA LYS A 85 10.74 17.04 -0.50
C LYS A 85 9.25 17.35 -0.67
N ALA A 86 8.89 18.05 -1.76
CA ALA A 86 7.50 18.37 -2.09
C ALA A 86 6.67 17.10 -2.28
N LEU A 87 7.19 16.10 -3.00
CA LEU A 87 6.52 14.83 -3.23
C LEU A 87 6.25 14.07 -1.93
N LEU A 88 7.27 13.92 -1.07
CA LEU A 88 7.12 13.24 0.22
C LEU A 88 6.14 13.99 1.13
N THR A 89 6.24 15.33 1.20
CA THR A 89 5.31 16.15 1.98
C THR A 89 3.89 15.93 1.51
N ARG A 90 3.62 15.98 0.19
CA ARG A 90 2.29 15.73 -0.36
C ARG A 90 1.79 14.31 -0.04
N MET A 91 2.63 13.30 -0.18
CA MET A 91 2.26 11.91 0.10
C MET A 91 1.78 11.70 1.55
N ILE A 92 2.38 12.41 2.51
CA ILE A 92 2.03 12.26 3.93
C ILE A 92 1.00 13.28 4.43
N SER A 93 0.80 14.41 3.72
CA SER A 93 -0.13 15.47 4.13
C SER A 93 -1.52 15.30 3.56
N ASP A 94 -1.59 15.10 2.25
CA ASP A 94 -2.83 15.16 1.47
C ASP A 94 -2.78 14.12 0.34
N PRO A 95 -2.81 12.83 0.68
CA PRO A 95 -2.95 11.80 -0.34
C PRO A 95 -4.34 11.91 -0.98
N ASP A 96 -4.41 11.71 -2.31
CA ASP A 96 -5.71 11.56 -2.97
C ASP A 96 -6.49 10.37 -2.36
N GLU A 97 -7.82 10.38 -2.56
CA GLU A 97 -8.71 9.38 -1.95
C GLU A 97 -8.30 7.94 -2.30
N GLN A 98 -7.84 7.69 -3.52
CA GLN A 98 -7.39 6.36 -3.94
C GLN A 98 -6.10 5.94 -3.19
N ALA A 99 -5.14 6.84 -3.07
CA ALA A 99 -3.91 6.60 -2.32
C ALA A 99 -4.19 6.39 -0.82
N ARG A 100 -5.11 7.18 -0.26
CA ARG A 100 -5.57 7.04 1.12
C ARG A 100 -6.20 5.67 1.37
N ARG A 101 -7.15 5.26 0.53
CA ARG A 101 -7.81 3.94 0.64
C ARG A 101 -6.82 2.79 0.50
N TYR A 102 -5.88 2.89 -0.44
CA TYR A 102 -4.83 1.89 -0.59
C TYR A 102 -3.95 1.79 0.67
N THR A 103 -3.62 2.92 1.29
CA THR A 103 -2.84 2.98 2.53
C THR A 103 -3.61 2.33 3.69
N LEU A 104 -4.91 2.60 3.84
CA LEU A 104 -5.76 1.98 4.85
C LEU A 104 -5.84 0.46 4.68
N ALA A 105 -6.03 -0.03 3.45
CA ALA A 105 -6.03 -1.47 3.16
C ALA A 105 -4.70 -2.13 3.55
N ARG A 106 -3.57 -1.49 3.24
CA ARG A 106 -2.24 -1.97 3.66
C ARG A 106 -2.11 -2.04 5.18
N PHE A 107 -2.53 -1.01 5.91
CA PHE A 107 -2.48 -1.03 7.37
C PHE A 107 -3.39 -2.09 7.96
N ALA A 108 -4.58 -2.33 7.40
CA ALA A 108 -5.42 -3.44 7.80
C ALA A 108 -4.70 -4.80 7.65
N LEU A 109 -3.97 -5.01 6.55
CA LEU A 109 -3.16 -6.20 6.34
C LEU A 109 -1.96 -6.27 7.30
N PHE A 110 -1.24 -5.17 7.56
CA PHE A 110 -0.14 -5.15 8.52
C PHE A 110 -0.62 -5.50 9.93
N MET A 111 -1.73 -4.93 10.38
CA MET A 111 -2.32 -5.24 11.69
C MET A 111 -2.75 -6.71 11.79
N GLU A 112 -3.36 -7.26 10.75
CA GLU A 112 -3.74 -8.67 10.72
C GLU A 112 -2.52 -9.59 10.70
N GLY A 113 -1.44 -9.20 10.03
CA GLY A 113 -0.18 -9.95 10.00
C GLY A 113 0.49 -10.15 11.37
N THR A 114 0.13 -9.36 12.38
CA THR A 114 0.59 -9.57 13.76
C THR A 114 -0.01 -10.84 14.38
N ARG A 115 -1.19 -11.25 13.91
CA ARG A 115 -1.96 -12.40 14.39
C ARG A 115 -1.91 -13.58 13.43
N ARG A 116 -1.60 -13.35 12.15
CA ARG A 116 -1.61 -14.33 11.06
C ARG A 116 -0.25 -14.41 10.38
N PRO A 117 0.64 -15.31 10.84
CA PRO A 117 1.98 -15.46 10.28
C PRO A 117 2.00 -15.77 8.77
N GLU A 118 0.95 -16.41 8.25
CA GLU A 118 0.78 -16.72 6.82
C GLU A 118 0.71 -15.49 5.92
N LEU A 119 0.41 -14.30 6.46
CA LEU A 119 0.44 -13.04 5.71
C LEU A 119 1.85 -12.44 5.60
N ARG A 120 2.80 -12.87 6.41
CA ARG A 120 4.16 -12.27 6.46
C ARG A 120 4.88 -12.22 5.11
N PRO A 121 4.82 -13.25 4.25
CA PRO A 121 5.46 -13.17 2.93
C PRO A 121 4.95 -12.00 2.11
N PHE A 122 3.63 -11.79 2.06
CA PHE A 122 3.01 -10.68 1.33
C PHE A 122 3.37 -9.31 1.93
N LEU A 123 3.46 -9.21 3.26
CA LEU A 123 3.85 -7.98 3.95
C LEU A 123 5.33 -7.64 3.71
N THR A 124 6.19 -8.63 3.63
CA THR A 124 7.60 -8.47 3.26
C THR A 124 7.72 -7.94 1.83
N GLU A 125 6.95 -8.50 0.89
CA GLU A 125 6.89 -8.04 -0.49
C GLU A 125 6.34 -6.60 -0.61
N LEU A 126 5.31 -6.25 0.16
CA LEU A 126 4.79 -4.88 0.21
C LEU A 126 5.85 -3.88 0.70
N GLN A 127 6.62 -4.25 1.72
CA GLN A 127 7.72 -3.43 2.22
C GLN A 127 8.84 -3.30 1.17
N ALA A 128 9.22 -4.40 0.52
CA ALA A 128 10.24 -4.38 -0.54
C ALA A 128 9.82 -3.47 -1.71
N ALA A 129 8.55 -3.53 -2.13
CA ALA A 129 8.02 -2.66 -3.18
C ALA A 129 8.00 -1.18 -2.75
N ALA A 130 7.68 -0.88 -1.48
CA ALA A 130 7.73 0.48 -0.94
C ALA A 130 9.16 1.03 -0.91
N VAL A 131 10.13 0.24 -0.45
CA VAL A 131 11.56 0.57 -0.48
C VAL A 131 12.02 0.83 -1.92
N LYS A 132 11.63 -0.03 -2.88
CA LYS A 132 12.00 0.16 -4.29
C LYS A 132 11.42 1.45 -4.87
N SER A 133 10.16 1.77 -4.57
CA SER A 133 9.54 3.03 -4.99
C SER A 133 10.31 4.24 -4.45
N ALA A 134 10.63 4.22 -3.16
CA ALA A 134 11.39 5.29 -2.51
C ALA A 134 12.78 5.42 -3.15
N THR A 135 13.50 4.32 -3.33
CA THR A 135 14.83 4.31 -3.97
C THR A 135 14.81 5.00 -5.33
N LEU A 136 13.85 4.65 -6.20
CA LEU A 136 13.72 5.25 -7.54
C LEU A 136 13.51 6.77 -7.47
N ILE A 137 12.69 7.24 -6.52
CA ILE A 137 12.43 8.68 -6.33
C ILE A 137 13.71 9.41 -5.90
N PHE A 138 14.46 8.84 -4.97
CA PHE A 138 15.69 9.45 -4.46
C PHE A 138 16.83 9.43 -5.49
N GLU A 139 17.01 8.32 -6.21
CA GLU A 139 17.99 8.19 -7.29
C GLU A 139 17.71 9.20 -8.42
N ALA A 140 16.44 9.41 -8.79
CA ALA A 140 16.04 10.39 -9.79
C ALA A 140 16.40 11.85 -9.40
N ALA A 141 16.58 12.12 -8.09
CA ALA A 141 17.01 13.42 -7.55
C ALA A 141 18.51 13.50 -7.28
N GLY A 142 19.30 12.53 -7.72
CA GLY A 142 20.75 12.50 -7.58
C GLY A 142 21.24 12.10 -6.19
N PHE A 143 20.38 11.49 -5.36
CA PHE A 143 20.83 10.84 -4.13
C PHE A 143 21.39 9.44 -4.45
N THR A 144 22.23 8.94 -3.56
CA THR A 144 22.75 7.56 -3.61
C THR A 144 22.37 6.81 -2.33
N PRO A 145 21.06 6.49 -2.17
CA PRO A 145 20.57 5.90 -0.92
C PRO A 145 21.02 4.45 -0.82
N THR A 146 21.37 4.03 0.40
CA THR A 146 21.53 2.61 0.72
C THR A 146 20.16 1.95 0.94
N ALA A 147 20.07 0.65 0.70
CA ALA A 147 18.85 -0.13 0.96
C ALA A 147 18.39 0.02 2.43
N ARG A 148 19.35 0.06 3.38
CA ARG A 148 19.07 0.26 4.80
C ARG A 148 18.43 1.62 5.08
N GLN A 149 18.98 2.70 4.52
CA GLN A 149 18.41 4.04 4.69
C GLN A 149 16.97 4.09 4.16
N MET A 150 16.71 3.48 3.01
CA MET A 150 15.37 3.46 2.41
C MET A 150 14.38 2.63 3.23
N ASP A 151 14.80 1.49 3.78
CA ASP A 151 13.95 0.69 4.67
C ASP A 151 13.62 1.44 5.97
N GLU A 152 14.62 2.06 6.61
CA GLU A 152 14.44 2.86 7.82
C GLU A 152 13.51 4.07 7.55
N LEU A 153 13.75 4.82 6.47
CA LEU A 153 12.91 5.95 6.07
C LEU A 153 11.47 5.53 5.79
N SER A 154 11.29 4.42 5.04
CA SER A 154 9.96 3.87 4.75
C SER A 154 9.19 3.51 6.02
N ARG A 155 9.84 2.89 7.01
CA ARG A 155 9.24 2.55 8.30
C ARG A 155 8.84 3.79 9.10
N LEU A 156 9.69 4.81 9.15
CA LEU A 156 9.42 6.07 9.83
C LEU A 156 8.22 6.80 9.20
N LEU A 157 8.18 6.89 7.87
CA LEU A 157 7.07 7.51 7.15
C LEU A 157 5.77 6.72 7.32
N ASN A 158 5.80 5.39 7.28
CA ASN A 158 4.63 4.56 7.54
C ASN A 158 4.11 4.76 8.99
N GLY A 159 5.00 4.81 9.97
CA GLY A 159 4.62 5.08 11.37
C GLY A 159 3.97 6.46 11.55
N TYR A 160 4.52 7.48 10.92
CA TYR A 160 3.94 8.82 10.91
C TYR A 160 2.55 8.85 10.26
N VAL A 161 2.41 8.26 9.06
CA VAL A 161 1.11 8.21 8.36
C VAL A 161 0.07 7.43 9.16
N PHE A 162 0.47 6.31 9.79
CA PHE A 162 -0.42 5.55 10.67
C PHE A 162 -0.90 6.40 11.85
N SER A 163 0.02 7.08 12.54
CA SER A 163 -0.31 7.98 13.65
C SER A 163 -1.27 9.09 13.22
N LYS A 164 -0.97 9.75 12.09
CA LYS A 164 -1.80 10.83 11.53
C LYS A 164 -3.23 10.38 11.19
N LEU A 165 -3.40 9.15 10.70
CA LEU A 165 -4.71 8.60 10.37
C LEU A 165 -5.54 8.22 11.61
N THR A 166 -4.89 8.01 12.75
CA THR A 166 -5.52 7.47 13.97
C THR A 166 -5.63 8.49 15.10
N ILE A 167 -4.74 9.47 15.15
CA ILE A 167 -4.64 10.45 16.25
C ILE A 167 -4.67 11.85 15.65
N PRO A 168 -5.74 12.65 15.90
CA PRO A 168 -5.76 14.05 15.51
C PRO A 168 -4.59 14.81 16.15
N SER A 169 -3.79 15.50 15.36
CA SER A 169 -2.67 16.31 15.85
C SER A 169 -2.47 17.53 14.95
N GLU A 170 -2.02 18.63 15.57
CA GLU A 170 -1.40 19.71 14.81
C GLU A 170 -0.01 19.20 14.38
N ASP A 171 0.19 18.98 13.09
CA ASP A 171 1.43 18.45 12.58
C ASP A 171 2.07 19.38 11.54
N ASP A 172 3.39 19.26 11.43
CA ASP A 172 4.20 19.92 10.40
C ASP A 172 4.85 18.87 9.49
N PRO A 173 4.13 18.38 8.49
CA PRO A 173 4.64 17.37 7.56
C PRO A 173 5.90 17.84 6.81
N ALA A 174 5.96 19.12 6.43
CA ALA A 174 7.10 19.68 5.70
C ALA A 174 8.35 19.74 6.58
N GLY A 175 8.20 20.18 7.84
CA GLY A 175 9.28 20.16 8.83
C GLY A 175 9.74 18.74 9.16
N LEU A 176 8.83 17.78 9.27
CA LEU A 176 9.19 16.36 9.44
C LEU A 176 10.04 15.87 8.27
N VAL A 177 9.57 16.08 7.04
CA VAL A 177 10.30 15.67 5.83
C VAL A 177 11.69 16.32 5.80
N ASN A 178 11.80 17.60 6.13
CA ASN A 178 13.10 18.29 6.21
C ASN A 178 14.04 17.63 7.21
N ARG A 179 13.56 17.36 8.43
CA ARG A 179 14.37 16.69 9.46
C ARG A 179 14.81 15.30 9.03
N LEU A 180 13.92 14.51 8.43
CA LEU A 180 14.26 13.18 7.93
C LEU A 180 15.30 13.26 6.81
N LEU A 181 15.12 14.12 5.81
CA LEU A 181 16.09 14.27 4.71
C LEU A 181 17.46 14.70 5.25
N SER A 182 17.53 15.66 6.18
CA SER A 182 18.80 16.09 6.78
C SER A 182 19.47 15.03 7.65
N ALA A 183 18.69 14.09 8.22
CA ALA A 183 19.24 13.01 9.04
C ALA A 183 19.78 11.84 8.20
N PHE A 184 19.24 11.63 7.00
CA PHE A 184 19.58 10.50 6.14
C PHE A 184 20.57 10.88 5.02
N PHE A 185 20.61 12.15 4.59
CA PHE A 185 21.35 12.68 3.44
C PHE A 185 21.98 14.05 3.66
#